data_b68079bb272330b0f33080220c53b6e4
#
_entry.id   b68079bb272330b0f33080220c53b6e4
#
_cell.length_a   1.000
_cell.length_b   1.000
_cell.length_c   1.000
_cell.angle_alpha   90.00
_cell.angle_beta   90.00
_cell.angle_gamma   90.00
#
_symmetry.space_group_name_H-M   'P 1'
#
loop_
_entity.id
_entity.type
_entity.pdbx_description
1 polymer ?
#
loop_
_entity_poly.entity_id
_entity_poly.type
_entity_poly.pdbx_seq_one_letter_code
_entity_poly.pdbx_strand_id
1 'polypeptide(L)'
;MPERLFRHNEIHIHAEMRPIRTAAMNSFSFADFLKTPQGETLHAWESSQYDEFSADAFGREALQVGAPQLDTLRANGITSQWLTSESYDELDNRLLRPTLQTVQAESGWLPFPAESLDLVTLPHALDFAPSAHQTLREAARVLVPEGRLILTVFNPLSLWWMRQKAVGAGLRPYLPTHTSPVPLYRLK
;
A
#
# COMPACT_ATOMS: atom_id res chain seq x y z
N MET A 1 -8.03 6.16 63.19
CA MET A 1 -7.88 6.62 61.78
C MET A 1 -7.45 5.46 60.95
N PRO A 2 -8.26 4.91 60.05
CA PRO A 2 -7.87 3.81 59.21
C PRO A 2 -7.37 4.32 57.86
N GLU A 3 -6.18 3.84 57.47
CA GLU A 3 -5.54 3.98 56.16
C GLU A 3 -6.42 3.40 55.05
N ARG A 4 -6.68 4.18 54.03
CA ARG A 4 -7.34 3.70 52.79
C ARG A 4 -6.29 3.08 51.88
N LEU A 5 -6.34 1.77 51.76
CA LEU A 5 -5.67 0.97 50.74
C LEU A 5 -6.17 1.39 49.33
N PHE A 6 -5.31 1.98 48.53
CA PHE A 6 -5.52 2.12 47.09
C PHE A 6 -5.28 0.76 46.46
N ARG A 7 -6.35 0.10 46.02
CA ARG A 7 -6.25 -1.06 45.15
C ARG A 7 -5.84 -0.59 43.73
N HIS A 8 -4.66 -0.98 43.32
CA HIS A 8 -4.26 -0.94 41.90
C HIS A 8 -5.17 -1.88 41.12
N ASN A 9 -5.94 -1.31 40.20
CA ASN A 9 -6.73 -2.05 39.26
C ASN A 9 -5.80 -2.38 38.07
N GLU A 10 -5.18 -3.55 38.09
CA GLU A 10 -4.42 -4.05 36.95
C GLU A 10 -5.41 -4.41 35.84
N ILE A 11 -5.44 -3.57 34.82
CA ILE A 11 -6.18 -3.87 33.59
C ILE A 11 -5.33 -4.89 32.80
N HIS A 12 -5.65 -6.17 32.93
CA HIS A 12 -5.11 -7.19 32.04
C HIS A 12 -5.78 -7.05 30.67
N ILE A 13 -5.07 -6.39 29.74
CA ILE A 13 -5.43 -6.41 28.32
C ILE A 13 -4.95 -7.76 27.76
N HIS A 14 -5.84 -8.74 27.72
CA HIS A 14 -5.62 -9.92 26.88
C HIS A 14 -5.80 -9.49 25.41
N ALA A 15 -4.72 -9.00 24.81
CA ALA A 15 -4.64 -8.96 23.37
C ALA A 15 -4.52 -10.41 22.89
N GLU A 16 -5.61 -10.99 22.40
CA GLU A 16 -5.55 -12.20 21.59
C GLU A 16 -4.70 -11.89 20.36
N MET A 17 -3.42 -12.21 20.45
CA MET A 17 -2.53 -12.25 19.30
C MET A 17 -3.05 -13.33 18.36
N ARG A 18 -3.85 -12.94 17.37
CA ARG A 18 -4.16 -13.83 16.24
C ARG A 18 -2.83 -14.30 15.66
N PRO A 19 -2.63 -15.61 15.47
CA PRO A 19 -1.38 -16.09 14.91
C PRO A 19 -1.17 -15.40 13.56
N ILE A 20 -0.05 -14.71 13.43
CA ILE A 20 0.45 -14.22 12.14
C ILE A 20 0.46 -15.45 11.24
N ARG A 21 -0.40 -15.47 10.23
CA ARG A 21 -0.38 -16.54 9.22
C ARG A 21 1.02 -16.52 8.65
N THR A 22 1.80 -17.51 9.04
CA THR A 22 3.09 -17.81 8.41
C THR A 22 2.78 -18.05 6.95
N ALA A 23 2.99 -17.03 6.12
CA ALA A 23 2.78 -17.10 4.68
C ALA A 23 3.74 -18.16 4.15
N ALA A 24 3.18 -19.11 3.44
CA ALA A 24 3.84 -20.28 2.91
C ALA A 24 5.16 -19.91 2.21
N MET A 25 6.17 -20.71 2.48
CA MET A 25 7.51 -20.73 1.86
C MET A 25 7.47 -20.98 0.34
N ASN A 26 6.82 -20.13 -0.46
CA ASN A 26 6.89 -20.11 -1.95
C ASN A 26 5.97 -19.03 -2.56
N SER A 27 5.69 -17.93 -1.86
CA SER A 27 4.94 -16.83 -2.47
C SER A 27 5.90 -15.93 -3.26
N PHE A 28 5.69 -15.82 -4.55
CA PHE A 28 6.38 -14.84 -5.39
C PHE A 28 5.79 -13.46 -5.07
N SER A 29 6.55 -12.67 -4.31
CA SER A 29 6.10 -11.36 -3.82
C SER A 29 6.18 -10.27 -4.89
N PHE A 30 5.56 -9.10 -4.62
CA PHE A 30 5.72 -7.93 -5.51
C PHE A 30 7.17 -7.45 -5.54
N ALA A 31 7.88 -7.48 -4.41
CA ALA A 31 9.30 -7.17 -4.33
C ALA A 31 10.16 -8.11 -5.18
N ASP A 32 9.83 -9.41 -5.22
CA ASP A 32 10.55 -10.37 -6.07
C ASP A 32 10.20 -10.18 -7.55
N PHE A 33 8.96 -9.84 -7.86
CA PHE A 33 8.55 -9.50 -9.23
C PHE A 33 9.34 -8.29 -9.74
N LEU A 34 9.51 -7.24 -8.96
CA LEU A 34 10.25 -6.03 -9.36
C LEU A 34 11.74 -6.29 -9.65
N LYS A 35 12.31 -7.40 -9.15
CA LYS A 35 13.69 -7.84 -9.48
C LYS A 35 13.79 -8.59 -10.82
N THR A 36 12.67 -8.92 -11.46
CA THR A 36 12.67 -9.53 -12.79
C THR A 36 12.86 -8.47 -13.87
N PRO A 37 13.37 -8.83 -15.08
CA PRO A 37 13.51 -7.85 -16.17
C PRO A 37 12.19 -7.15 -16.53
N GLN A 38 11.06 -7.84 -16.40
CA GLN A 38 9.73 -7.28 -16.63
C GLN A 38 9.32 -6.33 -15.51
N GLY A 39 9.61 -6.71 -14.26
CA GLY A 39 9.36 -5.89 -13.09
C GLY A 39 10.22 -4.63 -13.07
N GLU A 40 11.49 -4.72 -13.46
CA GLU A 40 12.39 -3.57 -13.60
C GLU A 40 11.87 -2.58 -14.66
N THR A 41 11.39 -3.09 -15.81
CA THR A 41 10.78 -2.25 -16.85
C THR A 41 9.51 -1.57 -16.35
N LEU A 42 8.65 -2.31 -15.64
CA LEU A 42 7.43 -1.77 -15.04
C LEU A 42 7.78 -0.69 -14.00
N HIS A 43 8.70 -0.99 -13.11
CA HIS A 43 9.16 -0.08 -12.06
C HIS A 43 9.68 1.25 -12.64
N ALA A 44 10.53 1.19 -13.68
CA ALA A 44 11.06 2.37 -14.33
C ALA A 44 9.95 3.22 -14.98
N TRP A 45 9.01 2.55 -15.67
CA TRP A 45 7.88 3.23 -16.30
C TRP A 45 6.93 3.85 -15.27
N GLU A 46 6.51 3.11 -14.26
CA GLU A 46 5.62 3.60 -13.21
C GLU A 46 6.25 4.75 -12.42
N SER A 47 7.53 4.62 -12.07
CA SER A 47 8.26 5.71 -11.41
C SER A 47 8.20 7.00 -12.21
N SER A 48 8.39 6.92 -13.55
CA SER A 48 8.26 8.09 -14.43
C SER A 48 6.84 8.66 -14.47
N GLN A 49 5.82 7.79 -14.47
CA GLN A 49 4.42 8.23 -14.46
C GLN A 49 4.04 8.90 -13.13
N TYR A 50 4.46 8.32 -12.00
CA TYR A 50 4.24 8.95 -10.70
C TYR A 50 4.97 10.28 -10.58
N ASP A 51 6.20 10.40 -11.08
CA ASP A 51 6.92 11.68 -11.12
C ASP A 51 6.14 12.74 -11.91
N GLU A 52 5.61 12.38 -13.08
CA GLU A 52 4.84 13.29 -13.92
C GLU A 52 3.51 13.71 -13.27
N PHE A 53 2.73 12.74 -12.80
CA PHE A 53 1.38 13.02 -12.26
C PHE A 53 1.38 13.59 -10.83
N SER A 54 2.45 13.40 -10.06
CA SER A 54 2.55 13.95 -8.71
C SER A 54 3.23 15.32 -8.64
N ALA A 55 4.06 15.68 -9.63
CA ALA A 55 4.92 16.87 -9.60
C ALA A 55 4.15 18.18 -9.36
N ASP A 56 2.98 18.32 -9.92
CA ASP A 56 2.14 19.51 -9.85
C ASP A 56 1.01 19.42 -8.78
N ALA A 57 1.03 18.38 -7.94
CA ALA A 57 0.14 18.31 -6.80
C ALA A 57 0.68 19.18 -5.65
N PHE A 58 -0.14 20.11 -5.20
CA PHE A 58 0.16 21.04 -4.13
C PHE A 58 -0.63 20.70 -2.88
N GLY A 59 -0.09 21.06 -1.72
CA GLY A 59 -0.74 20.85 -0.44
C GLY A 59 0.26 20.76 0.69
N ARG A 60 -0.15 20.21 1.82
CA ARG A 60 0.65 20.06 3.04
C ARG A 60 1.00 18.61 3.34
N GLU A 61 0.09 17.69 3.01
CA GLU A 61 0.16 16.28 3.41
C GLU A 61 -0.02 15.37 2.20
N ALA A 62 0.92 14.45 2.00
CA ALA A 62 0.83 13.42 0.95
C ALA A 62 1.02 12.03 1.54
N LEU A 63 0.31 11.05 1.02
CA LEU A 63 0.35 9.66 1.47
C LEU A 63 0.58 8.71 0.30
N GLN A 64 1.54 7.82 0.47
CA GLN A 64 1.66 6.60 -0.34
C GLN A 64 1.12 5.41 0.46
N VAL A 65 0.25 4.61 -0.12
CA VAL A 65 -0.31 3.40 0.48
C VAL A 65 0.29 2.15 -0.18
N GLY A 66 1.07 1.42 0.58
CA GLY A 66 1.71 0.17 0.12
C GLY A 66 2.89 0.37 -0.83
N ALA A 67 3.37 -0.75 -1.39
CA ALA A 67 4.47 -0.85 -2.35
C ALA A 67 5.70 0.02 -1.97
N PRO A 68 6.35 -0.22 -0.82
CA PRO A 68 7.48 0.61 -0.35
C PRO A 68 8.70 0.54 -1.29
N GLN A 69 8.70 -0.36 -2.27
CA GLN A 69 9.73 -0.48 -3.30
C GLN A 69 9.63 0.62 -4.37
N LEU A 70 8.47 1.27 -4.49
CA LEU A 70 8.22 2.41 -5.37
C LEU A 70 8.20 3.68 -4.53
N ASP A 71 9.03 4.68 -4.85
CA ASP A 71 8.92 6.01 -4.25
C ASP A 71 8.08 6.92 -5.14
N THR A 72 6.75 6.86 -4.94
CA THR A 72 5.76 7.56 -5.78
C THR A 72 5.64 9.05 -5.46
N LEU A 73 6.23 9.50 -4.35
CA LEU A 73 6.19 10.89 -3.88
C LEU A 73 7.52 11.63 -4.08
N ARG A 74 8.53 11.00 -4.72
CA ARG A 74 9.89 11.55 -4.80
C ARG A 74 9.98 12.86 -5.58
N ALA A 75 9.15 13.04 -6.60
CA ALA A 75 9.13 14.25 -7.44
C ALA A 75 8.15 15.31 -6.92
N ASN A 76 7.36 14.99 -5.88
CA ASN A 76 6.37 15.89 -5.34
C ASN A 76 6.99 16.87 -4.33
N GLY A 77 6.53 18.12 -4.34
CA GLY A 77 7.01 19.20 -3.47
C GLY A 77 6.33 19.30 -2.10
N ILE A 78 5.37 18.44 -1.78
CA ILE A 78 4.70 18.41 -0.47
C ILE A 78 5.71 17.98 0.60
N THR A 79 5.83 18.77 1.66
CA THR A 79 6.88 18.59 2.67
C THR A 79 6.59 17.42 3.63
N SER A 80 5.33 17.26 4.03
CA SER A 80 4.91 16.16 4.91
C SER A 80 4.46 14.98 4.06
N GLN A 81 5.29 13.95 4.02
CA GLN A 81 5.05 12.77 3.20
C GLN A 81 5.05 11.51 4.06
N TRP A 82 4.04 10.68 3.84
CA TRP A 82 3.79 9.45 4.58
C TRP A 82 3.81 8.23 3.68
N LEU A 83 4.23 7.11 4.24
CA LEU A 83 4.09 5.79 3.64
C LEU A 83 3.39 4.86 4.62
N THR A 84 2.36 4.15 4.17
CA THR A 84 1.80 3.03 4.93
C THR A 84 2.14 1.70 4.27
N SER A 85 2.42 0.68 5.09
CA SER A 85 2.48 -0.72 4.68
C SER A 85 1.86 -1.60 5.76
N GLU A 86 1.34 -2.74 5.35
CA GLU A 86 0.76 -3.74 6.26
C GLU A 86 1.84 -4.51 7.02
N SER A 87 3.07 -4.58 6.48
CA SER A 87 4.19 -5.28 7.08
C SER A 87 5.28 -4.34 7.55
N TYR A 88 5.72 -4.53 8.79
CA TYR A 88 6.86 -3.82 9.35
C TYR A 88 8.17 -4.15 8.60
N ASP A 89 8.33 -5.43 8.20
CA ASP A 89 9.52 -5.89 7.48
C ASP A 89 9.68 -5.18 6.13
N GLU A 90 8.57 -4.84 5.47
CA GLU A 90 8.59 -4.06 4.23
C GLU A 90 9.02 -2.62 4.46
N LEU A 91 8.65 -2.03 5.62
CA LEU A 91 9.04 -0.67 5.98
C LEU A 91 10.51 -0.58 6.42
N ASP A 92 11.07 -1.65 6.97
CA ASP A 92 12.45 -1.68 7.46
C ASP A 92 13.47 -1.89 6.32
N ASN A 93 13.08 -2.55 5.25
CA ASN A 93 13.88 -2.74 4.02
C ASN A 93 13.97 -1.48 3.13
N ARG A 94 14.00 -0.30 3.69
CA ARG A 94 13.85 0.97 2.99
C ARG A 94 15.02 1.33 2.10
N LEU A 95 14.73 1.44 0.81
CA LEU A 95 15.44 2.33 -0.11
C LEU A 95 14.86 3.77 -0.07
N LEU A 96 14.02 4.06 0.95
CA LEU A 96 13.20 5.25 1.01
C LEU A 96 13.96 6.42 1.63
N ARG A 97 13.56 7.62 1.23
CA ARG A 97 14.16 8.87 1.72
C ARG A 97 13.99 9.00 3.24
N PRO A 98 15.01 9.51 3.97
CA PRO A 98 14.92 9.71 5.42
C PRO A 98 13.77 10.65 5.86
N THR A 99 13.30 11.50 4.96
CA THR A 99 12.21 12.46 5.19
C THR A 99 10.81 11.83 5.10
N LEU A 100 10.70 10.61 4.55
CA LEU A 100 9.42 9.92 4.42
C LEU A 100 9.04 9.29 5.77
N GLN A 101 7.95 9.74 6.35
CA GLN A 101 7.40 9.18 7.57
C GLN A 101 6.70 7.85 7.27
N THR A 102 6.79 6.88 8.18
CA THR A 102 6.22 5.56 7.95
C THR A 102 5.26 5.15 9.05
N VAL A 103 4.14 4.56 8.66
CA VAL A 103 3.11 4.06 9.59
C VAL A 103 2.67 2.67 9.15
N GLN A 104 2.61 1.72 10.07
CA GLN A 104 2.01 0.42 9.78
C GLN A 104 0.49 0.55 9.80
N ALA A 105 -0.14 0.24 8.67
CA ALA A 105 -1.60 0.25 8.55
C ALA A 105 -2.07 -0.64 7.39
N GLU A 106 -3.27 -1.19 7.54
CA GLU A 106 -3.98 -1.86 6.43
C GLU A 106 -4.50 -0.81 5.45
N SER A 107 -4.45 -1.12 4.16
CA SER A 107 -4.90 -0.22 3.09
C SER A 107 -6.39 0.15 3.18
N GLY A 108 -7.20 -0.72 3.80
CA GLY A 108 -8.63 -0.49 4.05
C GLY A 108 -8.96 0.30 5.33
N TRP A 109 -7.93 0.66 6.14
CA TRP A 109 -8.12 1.37 7.42
C TRP A 109 -6.94 2.32 7.68
N LEU A 110 -7.02 3.50 7.08
CA LEU A 110 -5.94 4.48 7.14
C LEU A 110 -6.01 5.30 8.44
N PRO A 111 -4.90 5.41 9.21
CA PRO A 111 -4.89 6.12 10.49
C PRO A 111 -4.76 7.64 10.31
N PHE A 112 -5.48 8.20 9.36
CA PHE A 112 -5.51 9.63 9.06
C PHE A 112 -6.93 10.15 9.23
N PRO A 113 -7.11 11.40 9.69
CA PRO A 113 -8.42 12.06 9.75
C PRO A 113 -9.09 12.13 8.37
N ALA A 114 -10.40 12.27 8.33
CA ALA A 114 -11.10 12.60 7.10
C ALA A 114 -10.64 13.98 6.59
N GLU A 115 -10.57 14.13 5.27
CA GLU A 115 -10.24 15.40 4.60
C GLU A 115 -8.93 16.04 5.12
N SER A 116 -7.88 15.23 5.27
CA SER A 116 -6.60 15.68 5.83
C SER A 116 -5.41 15.59 4.87
N LEU A 117 -5.57 14.89 3.74
CA LEU A 117 -4.50 14.64 2.78
C LEU A 117 -4.80 15.30 1.43
N ASP A 118 -3.82 15.97 0.86
CA ASP A 118 -3.93 16.66 -0.43
C ASP A 118 -3.63 15.72 -1.62
N LEU A 119 -2.73 14.75 -1.40
CA LEU A 119 -2.35 13.74 -2.39
C LEU A 119 -2.33 12.35 -1.75
N VAL A 120 -2.98 11.40 -2.40
CA VAL A 120 -2.87 9.97 -2.07
C VAL A 120 -2.43 9.18 -3.30
N THR A 121 -1.42 8.33 -3.14
CA THR A 121 -0.97 7.41 -4.18
C THR A 121 -1.20 5.97 -3.75
N LEU A 122 -1.77 5.16 -4.66
CA LEU A 122 -2.08 3.74 -4.45
C LEU A 122 -1.34 2.87 -5.49
N PRO A 123 0.01 2.70 -5.37
CA PRO A 123 0.75 1.84 -6.29
C PRO A 123 0.38 0.38 -6.02
N HIS A 124 -0.40 -0.23 -6.91
CA HIS A 124 -0.87 -1.61 -6.81
C HIS A 124 -1.62 -1.98 -5.51
N ALA A 125 -1.92 -1.00 -4.65
CA ALA A 125 -2.59 -1.27 -3.38
C ALA A 125 -3.93 -2.02 -3.56
N LEU A 126 -4.66 -1.72 -4.64
CA LEU A 126 -5.95 -2.37 -4.94
C LEU A 126 -5.79 -3.83 -5.40
N ASP A 127 -4.65 -4.17 -6.02
CA ASP A 127 -4.38 -5.52 -6.52
C ASP A 127 -4.11 -6.52 -5.39
N PHE A 128 -3.61 -6.03 -4.25
CA PHE A 128 -3.24 -6.83 -3.09
C PHE A 128 -4.20 -6.68 -1.91
N ALA A 129 -5.05 -5.65 -1.92
CA ALA A 129 -5.99 -5.40 -0.84
C ALA A 129 -7.03 -6.54 -0.70
N PRO A 130 -7.42 -6.90 0.52
CA PRO A 130 -8.55 -7.81 0.76
C PRO A 130 -9.86 -7.28 0.17
N SER A 131 -10.03 -5.98 0.12
CA SER A 131 -11.18 -5.29 -0.49
C SER A 131 -10.77 -3.98 -1.16
N ALA A 132 -10.67 -3.99 -2.49
CA ALA A 132 -10.36 -2.80 -3.27
C ALA A 132 -11.37 -1.64 -3.05
N HIS A 133 -12.65 -1.96 -2.89
CA HIS A 133 -13.67 -0.95 -2.61
C HIS A 133 -13.49 -0.29 -1.24
N GLN A 134 -13.08 -1.04 -0.23
CA GLN A 134 -12.80 -0.49 1.09
C GLN A 134 -11.57 0.44 1.04
N THR A 135 -10.50 0.00 0.36
CA THR A 135 -9.29 0.82 0.17
C THR A 135 -9.60 2.14 -0.55
N LEU A 136 -10.41 2.10 -1.63
CA LEU A 136 -10.83 3.32 -2.33
C LEU A 136 -11.70 4.23 -1.46
N ARG A 137 -12.60 3.65 -0.66
CA ARG A 137 -13.43 4.43 0.28
C ARG A 137 -12.59 5.13 1.33
N GLU A 138 -11.59 4.45 1.87
CA GLU A 138 -10.65 5.05 2.82
C GLU A 138 -9.79 6.14 2.16
N ALA A 139 -9.26 5.90 0.96
CA ALA A 139 -8.54 6.92 0.21
C ALA A 139 -9.41 8.17 -0.03
N ALA A 140 -10.68 7.98 -0.43
CA ALA A 140 -11.63 9.08 -0.61
C ALA A 140 -11.97 9.79 0.71
N ARG A 141 -12.06 9.06 1.82
CA ARG A 141 -12.35 9.64 3.14
C ARG A 141 -11.24 10.56 3.64
N VAL A 142 -9.98 10.18 3.42
CA VAL A 142 -8.82 10.93 3.92
C VAL A 142 -8.44 12.10 3.01
N LEU A 143 -8.81 12.07 1.74
CA LEU A 143 -8.55 13.15 0.79
C LEU A 143 -9.41 14.38 1.10
N VAL A 144 -8.79 15.55 1.01
CA VAL A 144 -9.52 16.84 1.04
C VAL A 144 -10.40 16.98 -0.22
N PRO A 145 -11.46 17.81 -0.18
CA PRO A 145 -12.14 18.20 -1.42
C PRO A 145 -11.14 18.71 -2.46
N GLU A 146 -11.25 18.21 -3.70
CA GLU A 146 -10.30 18.48 -4.81
C GLU A 146 -8.89 17.91 -4.61
N GLY A 147 -8.64 17.11 -3.56
CA GLY A 147 -7.41 16.35 -3.37
C GLY A 147 -7.20 15.36 -4.51
N ARG A 148 -5.92 15.06 -4.79
CA ARG A 148 -5.54 14.20 -5.91
C ARG A 148 -5.36 12.75 -5.49
N LEU A 149 -5.97 11.82 -6.22
CA LEU A 149 -5.74 10.38 -6.12
C LEU A 149 -5.01 9.89 -7.38
N ILE A 150 -3.86 9.25 -7.21
CA ILE A 150 -3.13 8.58 -8.28
C ILE A 150 -3.03 7.10 -7.93
N LEU A 151 -3.43 6.23 -8.85
CA LEU A 151 -3.38 4.79 -8.61
C LEU A 151 -2.89 4.03 -9.84
N THR A 152 -2.18 2.93 -9.60
CA THR A 152 -1.85 1.92 -10.60
C THR A 152 -2.44 0.58 -10.22
N VAL A 153 -2.90 -0.17 -11.21
CA VAL A 153 -3.43 -1.53 -11.07
C VAL A 153 -3.03 -2.38 -12.25
N PHE A 154 -2.89 -3.68 -12.06
CA PHE A 154 -2.68 -4.60 -13.16
C PHE A 154 -3.93 -4.71 -14.03
N ASN A 155 -3.74 -4.57 -15.34
CA ASN A 155 -4.84 -4.74 -16.27
C ASN A 155 -5.19 -6.24 -16.41
N PRO A 156 -6.43 -6.67 -16.04
CA PRO A 156 -6.85 -8.07 -16.13
C PRO A 156 -6.98 -8.58 -17.57
N LEU A 157 -6.98 -7.69 -18.55
CA LEU A 157 -7.01 -8.04 -20.00
C LEU A 157 -5.62 -8.02 -20.63
N SER A 158 -4.56 -7.79 -19.85
CA SER A 158 -3.19 -7.79 -20.37
C SER A 158 -2.72 -9.19 -20.73
N LEU A 159 -1.76 -9.26 -21.67
CA LEU A 159 -1.07 -10.51 -22.00
C LEU A 159 -0.35 -11.11 -20.79
N TRP A 160 0.10 -10.27 -19.86
CA TRP A 160 0.72 -10.69 -18.60
C TRP A 160 -0.25 -11.47 -17.74
N TRP A 161 -1.48 -11.00 -17.62
CA TRP A 161 -2.52 -11.70 -16.88
C TRP A 161 -2.98 -12.99 -17.57
N MET A 162 -3.09 -12.98 -18.90
CA MET A 162 -3.40 -14.19 -19.65
C MET A 162 -2.32 -15.27 -19.45
N ARG A 163 -1.04 -14.89 -19.45
CA ARG A 163 0.07 -15.79 -19.13
C ARG A 163 0.01 -16.30 -17.68
N GLN A 164 -0.34 -15.43 -16.72
CA GLN A 164 -0.51 -15.82 -15.32
C GLN A 164 -1.56 -16.90 -15.15
N LYS A 165 -2.67 -16.87 -15.90
CA LYS A 165 -3.69 -17.93 -15.88
C LYS A 165 -3.17 -19.27 -16.36
N ALA A 166 -2.14 -19.29 -17.20
CA ALA A 166 -1.51 -20.51 -17.68
C ALA A 166 -0.53 -21.15 -16.67
N VAL A 167 -0.30 -20.55 -15.51
CA VAL A 167 0.54 -21.11 -14.43
C VAL A 167 -0.01 -22.47 -13.96
N GLY A 168 -1.35 -22.65 -13.96
CA GLY A 168 -1.99 -23.94 -13.68
C GLY A 168 -1.58 -25.08 -14.63
N ALA A 169 -0.96 -24.78 -15.78
CA ALA A 169 -0.39 -25.73 -16.71
C ALA A 169 1.12 -26.01 -16.47
N GLY A 170 1.67 -25.69 -15.29
CA GLY A 170 3.07 -26.00 -14.91
C GLY A 170 4.08 -24.90 -15.28
N LEU A 171 3.64 -23.74 -15.72
CA LEU A 171 4.51 -22.59 -15.97
C LEU A 171 4.86 -21.89 -14.64
N ARG A 172 6.02 -21.23 -14.59
CA ARG A 172 6.40 -20.39 -13.43
C ARG A 172 5.49 -19.18 -13.32
N PRO A 173 5.15 -18.73 -12.07
CA PRO A 173 4.42 -17.49 -11.86
C PRO A 173 5.09 -16.33 -12.59
N TYR A 174 4.29 -15.52 -13.29
CA TYR A 174 4.76 -14.36 -14.05
C TYR A 174 4.45 -13.05 -13.35
N LEU A 175 3.36 -13.00 -12.59
CA LEU A 175 2.95 -11.90 -11.71
C LEU A 175 3.00 -12.38 -10.26
N PRO A 176 3.05 -11.45 -9.28
CA PRO A 176 3.02 -11.79 -7.87
C PRO A 176 1.84 -12.72 -7.52
N THR A 177 2.09 -13.66 -6.62
CA THR A 177 1.03 -14.50 -6.06
C THR A 177 0.10 -13.63 -5.20
N HIS A 178 -1.19 -13.97 -5.17
CA HIS A 178 -2.25 -13.21 -4.50
C HIS A 178 -2.68 -11.89 -5.17
N THR A 179 -2.20 -11.61 -6.39
CA THR A 179 -2.73 -10.49 -7.17
C THR A 179 -4.18 -10.75 -7.57
N SER A 180 -5.08 -9.84 -7.20
CA SER A 180 -6.49 -9.85 -7.60
C SER A 180 -6.80 -8.60 -8.43
N PRO A 181 -6.49 -8.60 -9.74
CA PRO A 181 -6.67 -7.41 -10.55
C PRO A 181 -8.12 -6.99 -10.62
N VAL A 182 -8.36 -5.73 -10.30
CA VAL A 182 -9.69 -5.15 -10.27
C VAL A 182 -9.96 -4.48 -11.62
N PRO A 183 -10.98 -4.93 -12.38
CA PRO A 183 -11.31 -4.25 -13.62
C PRO A 183 -11.84 -2.84 -13.34
N LEU A 184 -11.32 -1.84 -14.05
CA LEU A 184 -11.62 -0.42 -13.85
C LEU A 184 -13.14 -0.11 -13.86
N TYR A 185 -13.95 -0.86 -14.62
CA TYR A 185 -15.40 -0.67 -14.65
C TYR A 185 -16.10 -1.02 -13.31
N ARG A 186 -15.44 -1.74 -12.42
CA ARG A 186 -15.96 -2.06 -11.07
C ARG A 186 -15.56 -1.03 -10.02
N LEU A 187 -14.74 -0.06 -10.38
CA LEU A 187 -14.28 1.00 -9.48
C LEU A 187 -15.17 2.26 -9.54
N LYS A 188 -16.26 2.21 -10.32
CA LYS A 188 -17.25 3.30 -10.42
C LYS A 188 -18.30 3.22 -9.31
#